data_545835ef85569c7783a69bae776dea73
#
_entry.id   545835ef85569c7783a69bae776dea73
#
_cell.length_a   1.000
_cell.length_b   1.000
_cell.length_c   1.000
_cell.angle_alpha   90.00
_cell.angle_beta   90.00
_cell.angle_gamma   90.00
#
_symmetry.space_group_name_H-M   'P 1'
#
loop_
_entity.id
_entity.type
_entity.pdbx_description
1 polymer ?
#
loop_
_entity_poly.entity_id
_entity_poly.type
_entity_poly.pdbx_seq_one_letter_code
_entity_poly.pdbx_strand_id
1 'polypeptide(L)'
;MPLPETVRRYVSVARTLIHSAATGDRLAGPRTLRAEARAVLTALGIQLDLDLEQDPTPVRDVDPERGRRPLSVPGPTGTLVVANHISWLDVIVLLAVEPVTLLAKREVGTWPVIGTLARRIGTCFIDREGLRELPGTVAELARMLRTGQSVMVFPQGTTWCSVPGGTFRRATFQAAVDAGAPVRPVTIDYFQHGVPSTVAGFLGDEGFAMSLRRVVGAGELSARVTTHRPLTGGDRRSLAAEAQRAVSGSRAPAHA
;
A
#
# COMPACT_ATOMS: atom_id res chain seq x y z
N MET A 1 -3.27 -18.75 -19.30
CA MET A 1 -2.03 -18.20 -19.88
C MET A 1 -1.13 -19.33 -20.38
N PRO A 2 -0.47 -19.20 -21.53
CA PRO A 2 0.40 -20.25 -22.06
C PRO A 2 1.62 -20.48 -21.16
N LEU A 3 2.04 -21.75 -21.02
CA LEU A 3 3.13 -22.20 -20.16
C LEU A 3 4.45 -21.40 -20.36
N PRO A 4 4.86 -21.10 -21.60
CA PRO A 4 6.08 -20.30 -21.84
C PRO A 4 6.03 -18.91 -21.24
N GLU A 5 4.87 -18.26 -21.24
CA GLU A 5 4.70 -16.92 -20.67
C GLU A 5 4.74 -16.93 -19.15
N THR A 6 4.13 -17.94 -18.51
CA THR A 6 4.21 -18.14 -17.07
C THR A 6 5.65 -18.33 -16.62
N VAL A 7 6.41 -19.17 -17.29
CA VAL A 7 7.84 -19.40 -16.98
C VAL A 7 8.63 -18.10 -17.15
N ARG A 8 8.40 -17.37 -18.23
CA ARG A 8 9.05 -16.07 -18.47
C ARG A 8 8.78 -15.07 -17.32
N ARG A 9 7.55 -15.01 -16.82
CA ARG A 9 7.21 -14.16 -15.68
C ARG A 9 7.91 -14.59 -14.40
N TYR A 10 7.98 -15.88 -14.09
CA TYR A 10 8.73 -16.37 -12.93
C TYR A 10 10.21 -15.98 -13.00
N VAL A 11 10.84 -16.16 -14.16
CA VAL A 11 12.24 -15.77 -14.38
C VAL A 11 12.39 -14.26 -14.23
N SER A 12 11.48 -13.47 -14.78
CA SER A 12 11.49 -12.01 -14.66
C SER A 12 11.36 -11.56 -13.20
N VAL A 13 10.43 -12.12 -12.44
CA VAL A 13 10.24 -11.83 -11.01
C VAL A 13 11.49 -12.19 -10.22
N ALA A 14 12.05 -13.39 -10.43
CA ALA A 14 13.26 -13.81 -9.74
C ALA A 14 14.44 -12.87 -10.03
N ARG A 15 14.65 -12.49 -11.29
CA ARG A 15 15.72 -11.52 -11.68
C ARG A 15 15.50 -10.16 -11.05
N THR A 16 14.27 -9.65 -11.04
CA THR A 16 13.93 -8.37 -10.42
C THR A 16 14.22 -8.39 -8.92
N LEU A 17 13.79 -9.45 -8.21
CA LEU A 17 14.05 -9.58 -6.77
C LEU A 17 15.55 -9.70 -6.46
N ILE A 18 16.33 -10.41 -7.26
CA ILE A 18 17.79 -10.50 -7.13
C ILE A 18 18.39 -9.11 -7.35
N HIS A 19 17.97 -8.38 -8.38
CA HIS A 19 18.43 -7.03 -8.65
C HIS A 19 18.12 -6.07 -7.49
N SER A 20 16.88 -6.06 -7.01
CA SER A 20 16.48 -5.24 -5.86
C SER A 20 17.28 -5.59 -4.60
N ALA A 21 17.57 -6.88 -4.36
CA ALA A 21 18.44 -7.30 -3.26
C ALA A 21 19.89 -6.80 -3.43
N ALA A 22 20.41 -6.80 -4.65
CA ALA A 22 21.76 -6.32 -4.98
C ALA A 22 21.89 -4.78 -4.92
N THR A 23 20.78 -4.04 -5.05
CA THR A 23 20.77 -2.57 -4.98
C THR A 23 21.19 -2.05 -3.58
N GLY A 24 21.11 -2.90 -2.55
CA GLY A 24 21.59 -2.59 -1.21
C GLY A 24 20.87 -1.39 -0.59
N ASP A 25 21.63 -0.50 0.06
CA ASP A 25 21.06 0.66 0.77
C ASP A 25 20.48 1.73 -0.17
N ARG A 26 20.84 1.71 -1.47
CA ARG A 26 20.23 2.60 -2.48
C ARG A 26 18.74 2.36 -2.64
N LEU A 27 18.24 1.17 -2.26
CA LEU A 27 16.82 0.83 -2.28
C LEU A 27 15.99 1.77 -1.36
N ALA A 28 16.59 2.32 -0.30
CA ALA A 28 15.93 3.28 0.58
C ALA A 28 15.64 4.64 -0.10
N GLY A 29 16.29 4.93 -1.24
CA GLY A 29 16.03 6.15 -2.00
C GLY A 29 14.65 6.12 -2.67
N PRO A 30 13.83 7.19 -2.54
CA PRO A 30 12.44 7.18 -3.03
C PRO A 30 12.31 6.88 -4.52
N ARG A 31 13.22 7.40 -5.36
CA ARG A 31 13.22 7.14 -6.81
C ARG A 31 13.51 5.68 -7.12
N THR A 32 14.54 5.11 -6.46
CA THR A 32 14.93 3.73 -6.64
C THR A 32 13.81 2.79 -6.19
N LEU A 33 13.24 3.03 -5.01
CA LEU A 33 12.15 2.22 -4.46
C LEU A 33 10.92 2.21 -5.38
N ARG A 34 10.54 3.38 -5.91
CA ARG A 34 9.45 3.47 -6.90
C ARG A 34 9.76 2.69 -8.18
N ALA A 35 10.98 2.83 -8.70
CA ALA A 35 11.39 2.14 -9.91
C ALA A 35 11.38 0.61 -9.73
N GLU A 36 11.91 0.12 -8.60
CA GLU A 36 11.92 -1.31 -8.26
C GLU A 36 10.49 -1.86 -8.05
N ALA A 37 9.63 -1.12 -7.37
CA ALA A 37 8.23 -1.52 -7.21
C ALA A 37 7.51 -1.63 -8.56
N ARG A 38 7.74 -0.69 -9.48
CA ARG A 38 7.22 -0.75 -10.85
C ARG A 38 7.80 -1.91 -11.65
N ALA A 39 9.09 -2.17 -11.50
CA ALA A 39 9.74 -3.31 -12.16
C ALA A 39 9.15 -4.64 -11.69
N VAL A 40 8.82 -4.78 -10.39
CA VAL A 40 8.14 -5.96 -9.87
C VAL A 40 6.73 -6.11 -10.47
N LEU A 41 5.93 -5.04 -10.53
CA LEU A 41 4.60 -5.08 -11.16
C LEU A 41 4.70 -5.48 -12.63
N THR A 42 5.64 -4.89 -13.37
CA THR A 42 5.90 -5.26 -14.79
C THR A 42 6.32 -6.72 -14.92
N ALA A 43 7.20 -7.22 -14.05
CA ALA A 43 7.64 -8.61 -14.06
C ALA A 43 6.48 -9.60 -13.77
N LEU A 44 5.53 -9.19 -12.92
CA LEU A 44 4.29 -9.93 -12.64
C LEU A 44 3.25 -9.80 -13.78
N GLY A 45 3.46 -8.87 -14.73
CA GLY A 45 2.50 -8.57 -15.79
C GLY A 45 1.28 -7.81 -15.30
N ILE A 46 1.43 -6.99 -14.25
CA ILE A 46 0.36 -6.19 -13.66
C ILE A 46 0.45 -4.76 -14.20
N GLN A 47 -0.66 -4.28 -14.77
CA GLN A 47 -0.81 -2.89 -15.17
C GLN A 47 -1.24 -2.05 -13.96
N LEU A 48 -0.68 -0.85 -13.84
CA LEU A 48 -1.01 0.09 -12.76
C LEU A 48 -1.79 1.27 -13.34
N ASP A 49 -3.06 1.38 -12.94
CA ASP A 49 -3.94 2.49 -13.26
C ASP A 49 -4.04 3.44 -12.05
N LEU A 50 -3.86 4.73 -12.28
CA LEU A 50 -3.94 5.75 -11.24
C LEU A 50 -5.08 6.71 -11.53
N ASP A 51 -6.10 6.68 -10.69
CA ASP A 51 -7.26 7.55 -10.74
C ASP A 51 -7.13 8.67 -9.69
N LEU A 52 -7.00 9.91 -10.18
CA LEU A 52 -6.83 11.11 -9.36
C LEU A 52 -8.04 12.05 -9.45
N GLU A 53 -9.14 11.63 -10.06
CA GLU A 53 -10.29 12.51 -10.37
C GLU A 53 -10.95 13.12 -9.14
N GLN A 54 -10.79 12.51 -7.97
CA GLN A 54 -11.42 12.99 -6.75
C GLN A 54 -10.55 13.96 -5.94
N ASP A 55 -9.37 14.31 -6.43
CA ASP A 55 -8.47 15.25 -5.78
C ASP A 55 -8.44 16.60 -6.51
N PRO A 56 -9.20 17.62 -6.04
CA PRO A 56 -9.17 18.96 -6.61
C PRO A 56 -7.88 19.74 -6.27
N THR A 57 -6.96 19.15 -5.52
CA THR A 57 -5.71 19.81 -5.16
C THR A 57 -4.90 20.02 -6.43
N PRO A 58 -4.68 21.28 -6.88
CA PRO A 58 -3.88 21.51 -8.07
C PRO A 58 -2.49 20.91 -7.85
N VAL A 59 -2.06 20.06 -8.78
CA VAL A 59 -0.70 19.49 -8.78
C VAL A 59 0.28 20.61 -9.15
N ARG A 60 0.40 21.64 -8.30
CA ARG A 60 1.27 22.79 -8.56
C ARG A 60 2.74 22.54 -8.21
N ASP A 61 3.00 21.60 -7.32
CA ASP A 61 4.37 21.31 -6.87
C ASP A 61 4.78 19.89 -7.23
N VAL A 62 5.18 19.70 -8.48
CA VAL A 62 6.00 18.55 -8.85
C VAL A 62 7.43 18.90 -8.43
N ASP A 63 7.84 18.46 -7.23
CA ASP A 63 9.23 18.51 -6.83
C ASP A 63 10.07 17.75 -7.90
N PRO A 64 10.95 18.43 -8.65
CA PRO A 64 11.73 17.80 -9.72
C PRO A 64 12.56 16.62 -9.21
N GLU A 65 12.95 16.65 -7.92
CA GLU A 65 13.74 15.59 -7.29
C GLU A 65 12.90 14.44 -6.75
N ARG A 66 11.68 14.71 -6.30
CA ARG A 66 10.79 13.71 -5.68
C ARG A 66 9.70 13.20 -6.62
N GLY A 67 9.40 13.92 -7.72
CA GLY A 67 8.34 13.58 -8.67
C GLY A 67 6.93 13.78 -8.10
N ARG A 68 5.90 13.33 -8.86
CA ARG A 68 4.50 13.39 -8.37
C ARG A 68 4.33 12.60 -7.08
N ARG A 69 3.65 13.21 -6.12
CA ARG A 69 3.33 12.62 -4.80
C ARG A 69 1.80 12.53 -4.63
N PRO A 70 1.13 11.63 -5.34
CA PRO A 70 -0.33 11.59 -5.34
C PRO A 70 -0.94 11.11 -4.02
N LEU A 71 -0.16 10.40 -3.19
CA LEU A 71 -0.61 9.91 -1.89
C LEU A 71 -0.38 10.92 -0.76
N SER A 72 0.67 11.73 -0.85
CA SER A 72 1.01 12.72 0.18
C SER A 72 0.37 14.08 -0.12
N VAL A 73 -0.11 14.74 0.91
CA VAL A 73 -0.62 16.11 0.86
C VAL A 73 0.54 17.06 1.15
N PRO A 74 0.79 18.07 0.31
CA PRO A 74 1.79 19.09 0.61
C PRO A 74 1.46 19.82 1.92
N GLY A 75 2.46 20.02 2.78
CA GLY A 75 2.27 20.69 4.06
C GLY A 75 3.45 20.52 5.01
N PRO A 76 3.36 21.10 6.22
CA PRO A 76 4.42 21.01 7.24
C PRO A 76 4.51 19.62 7.88
N THR A 77 3.46 18.80 7.78
CA THR A 77 3.42 17.44 8.30
C THR A 77 3.39 16.42 7.17
N GLY A 78 3.76 15.17 7.47
CA GLY A 78 3.48 14.04 6.59
C GLY A 78 1.99 13.74 6.52
N THR A 79 1.62 12.79 5.66
CA THR A 79 0.23 12.35 5.45
C THR A 79 0.05 10.94 6.01
N LEU A 80 -1.02 10.71 6.76
CA LEU A 80 -1.47 9.36 7.07
C LEU A 80 -2.27 8.82 5.87
N VAL A 81 -1.66 7.96 5.07
CA VAL A 81 -2.31 7.29 3.94
C VAL A 81 -3.01 6.05 4.47
N VAL A 82 -4.31 5.92 4.21
CA VAL A 82 -5.13 4.79 4.67
C VAL A 82 -5.80 4.11 3.50
N ALA A 83 -5.64 2.79 3.36
CA ALA A 83 -6.17 2.04 2.25
C ALA A 83 -6.93 0.78 2.71
N ASN A 84 -7.83 0.26 1.85
CA ASN A 84 -8.30 -1.11 1.97
C ASN A 84 -7.15 -2.09 1.72
N HIS A 85 -7.29 -3.32 2.20
CA HIS A 85 -6.25 -4.34 2.09
C HIS A 85 -6.82 -5.61 1.48
N ILE A 86 -6.33 -5.97 0.30
CA ILE A 86 -6.79 -7.12 -0.49
C ILE A 86 -5.67 -8.16 -0.57
N SER A 87 -4.42 -7.70 -0.72
CA SER A 87 -3.30 -8.54 -1.09
C SER A 87 -1.97 -8.01 -0.56
N TRP A 88 -0.97 -8.87 -0.50
CA TRP A 88 0.42 -8.45 -0.35
C TRP A 88 0.89 -7.52 -1.49
N LEU A 89 0.24 -7.61 -2.66
CA LEU A 89 0.50 -6.74 -3.80
C LEU A 89 0.18 -5.26 -3.51
N ASP A 90 -0.76 -4.97 -2.61
CA ASP A 90 -1.18 -3.60 -2.29
C ASP A 90 0.01 -2.74 -1.87
N VAL A 91 0.93 -3.33 -1.12
CA VAL A 91 2.17 -2.67 -0.70
C VAL A 91 3.01 -2.27 -1.91
N ILE A 92 3.22 -3.19 -2.86
CA ILE A 92 4.02 -2.96 -4.06
C ILE A 92 3.34 -1.93 -4.97
N VAL A 93 2.02 -2.05 -5.13
CA VAL A 93 1.20 -1.12 -5.91
C VAL A 93 1.34 0.31 -5.36
N LEU A 94 1.18 0.51 -4.05
CA LEU A 94 1.29 1.84 -3.45
C LEU A 94 2.71 2.39 -3.49
N LEU A 95 3.75 1.57 -3.28
CA LEU A 95 5.15 1.99 -3.44
C LEU A 95 5.49 2.35 -4.89
N ALA A 96 4.85 1.70 -5.88
CA ALA A 96 5.00 2.05 -7.30
C ALA A 96 4.33 3.39 -7.65
N VAL A 97 3.32 3.80 -6.89
CA VAL A 97 2.67 5.11 -6.99
C VAL A 97 3.51 6.18 -6.29
N GLU A 98 3.79 6.00 -5.00
CA GLU A 98 4.60 6.90 -4.20
C GLU A 98 5.29 6.13 -3.06
N PRO A 99 6.61 6.23 -2.92
CA PRO A 99 7.32 5.66 -1.79
C PRO A 99 6.95 6.38 -0.48
N VAL A 100 6.22 5.70 0.37
CA VAL A 100 5.84 6.14 1.72
C VAL A 100 6.30 5.10 2.73
N THR A 101 6.47 5.51 3.98
CA THR A 101 6.81 4.57 5.05
C THR A 101 5.64 3.62 5.32
N LEU A 102 5.92 2.33 5.42
CA LEU A 102 4.92 1.30 5.65
C LEU A 102 4.80 0.96 7.13
N LEU A 103 3.58 0.67 7.57
CA LEU A 103 3.33 -0.01 8.85
C LEU A 103 2.98 -1.48 8.56
N ALA A 104 3.84 -2.41 8.98
CA ALA A 104 3.68 -3.84 8.75
C ALA A 104 3.65 -4.64 10.06
N LYS A 105 3.11 -5.86 10.01
CA LYS A 105 3.23 -6.83 11.10
C LYS A 105 4.69 -7.22 11.33
N ARG A 106 5.10 -7.44 12.59
CA ARG A 106 6.45 -7.86 12.96
C ARG A 106 6.87 -9.16 12.26
N GLU A 107 5.93 -10.09 12.07
CA GLU A 107 6.18 -11.37 11.40
C GLU A 107 6.62 -11.20 9.95
N VAL A 108 6.16 -10.16 9.25
CA VAL A 108 6.61 -9.85 7.89
C VAL A 108 8.12 -9.56 7.88
N GLY A 109 8.65 -8.98 8.95
CA GLY A 109 10.08 -8.74 9.11
C GLY A 109 10.92 -10.02 9.21
N THR A 110 10.32 -11.16 9.56
CA THR A 110 11.01 -12.47 9.64
C THR A 110 11.01 -13.24 8.32
N TRP A 111 10.22 -12.82 7.35
CA TRP A 111 10.15 -13.51 6.07
C TRP A 111 11.46 -13.37 5.30
N PRO A 112 12.00 -14.47 4.74
CA PRO A 112 13.19 -14.41 3.91
C PRO A 112 13.00 -13.42 2.76
N VAL A 113 14.03 -12.65 2.42
CA VAL A 113 14.04 -11.63 1.36
C VAL A 113 13.09 -10.46 1.65
N ILE A 114 11.77 -10.71 1.80
CA ILE A 114 10.74 -9.66 2.02
C ILE A 114 11.02 -8.88 3.31
N GLY A 115 11.32 -9.57 4.41
CA GLY A 115 11.64 -8.91 5.68
C GLY A 115 12.92 -8.07 5.60
N THR A 116 13.92 -8.53 4.86
CA THR A 116 15.14 -7.76 4.63
C THR A 116 14.86 -6.51 3.78
N LEU A 117 14.09 -6.63 2.70
CA LEU A 117 13.68 -5.50 1.88
C LEU A 117 12.84 -4.51 2.69
N ALA A 118 11.85 -5.00 3.45
CA ALA A 118 11.00 -4.17 4.29
C ALA A 118 11.82 -3.36 5.32
N ARG A 119 12.81 -3.97 5.97
CA ARG A 119 13.71 -3.24 6.88
C ARG A 119 14.52 -2.17 6.14
N ARG A 120 15.06 -2.47 4.96
CA ARG A 120 15.86 -1.51 4.17
C ARG A 120 15.07 -0.29 3.72
N ILE A 121 13.78 -0.45 3.45
CA ILE A 121 12.90 0.67 3.05
C ILE A 121 12.31 1.43 4.24
N GLY A 122 12.75 1.15 5.47
CA GLY A 122 12.31 1.86 6.66
C GLY A 122 10.89 1.52 7.10
N THR A 123 10.43 0.29 6.84
CA THR A 123 9.11 -0.18 7.33
C THR A 123 9.07 -0.15 8.85
N CYS A 124 8.04 0.47 9.41
CA CYS A 124 7.73 0.41 10.83
C CYS A 124 7.02 -0.92 11.14
N PHE A 125 7.59 -1.71 12.03
CA PHE A 125 7.00 -3.00 12.41
C PHE A 125 6.22 -2.88 13.72
N ILE A 126 5.02 -3.44 13.72
CA ILE A 126 4.12 -3.44 14.89
C ILE A 126 3.76 -4.87 15.28
N ASP A 127 3.75 -5.13 16.58
CA ASP A 127 3.07 -6.27 17.14
C ASP A 127 1.58 -5.95 17.33
N ARG A 128 0.71 -6.58 16.52
CA ARG A 128 -0.74 -6.32 16.54
C ARG A 128 -1.46 -7.09 17.65
N GLU A 129 -0.81 -8.09 18.23
CA GLU A 129 -1.36 -8.89 19.34
C GLU A 129 -1.04 -8.25 20.69
N GLY A 130 0.03 -7.45 20.74
CA GLY A 130 0.42 -6.67 21.91
C GLY A 130 -0.37 -5.39 22.08
N LEU A 131 -1.60 -5.43 22.61
CA LEU A 131 -2.40 -4.23 22.92
C LEU A 131 -1.64 -3.20 23.78
N ARG A 132 -0.67 -3.66 24.57
CA ARG A 132 0.18 -2.81 25.42
C ARG A 132 1.19 -1.99 24.60
N GLU A 133 1.61 -2.46 23.43
CA GLU A 133 2.56 -1.74 22.56
C GLU A 133 1.86 -0.72 21.64
N LEU A 134 0.55 -0.79 21.51
CA LEU A 134 -0.23 0.06 20.61
C LEU A 134 -0.07 1.57 20.89
N PRO A 135 -0.07 2.06 22.15
CA PRO A 135 0.19 3.48 22.40
C PRO A 135 1.57 3.93 21.94
N GLY A 136 2.61 3.12 22.13
CA GLY A 136 3.97 3.40 21.65
C GLY A 136 4.02 3.49 20.12
N THR A 137 3.35 2.56 19.43
CA THR A 137 3.24 2.60 17.96
C THR A 137 2.54 3.86 17.48
N VAL A 138 1.42 4.26 18.10
CA VAL A 138 0.70 5.48 17.76
C VAL A 138 1.58 6.71 17.96
N ALA A 139 2.32 6.78 19.08
CA ALA A 139 3.26 7.86 19.35
C ALA A 139 4.39 7.96 18.31
N GLU A 140 4.93 6.81 17.88
CA GLU A 140 5.97 6.76 16.85
C GLU A 140 5.43 7.20 15.48
N LEU A 141 4.25 6.75 15.09
CA LEU A 141 3.58 7.23 13.86
C LEU A 141 3.34 8.74 13.92
N ALA A 142 2.88 9.27 15.05
CA ALA A 142 2.68 10.72 15.24
C ALA A 142 4.00 11.47 15.12
N ARG A 143 5.10 10.95 15.67
CA ARG A 143 6.43 11.52 15.52
C ARG A 143 6.86 11.58 14.05
N MET A 144 6.70 10.48 13.29
CA MET A 144 7.02 10.42 11.87
C MET A 144 6.21 11.46 11.07
N LEU A 145 4.91 11.54 11.32
CA LEU A 145 4.04 12.53 10.67
C LEU A 145 4.47 13.96 10.97
N ARG A 146 4.81 14.30 12.24
CA ARG A 146 5.31 15.66 12.61
C ARG A 146 6.62 16.01 11.92
N THR A 147 7.46 15.05 11.58
CA THR A 147 8.73 15.27 10.84
C THR A 147 8.55 15.31 9.32
N GLY A 148 7.32 15.36 8.82
CA GLY A 148 7.03 15.42 7.39
C GLY A 148 7.08 14.07 6.67
N GLN A 149 7.23 12.95 7.39
CA GLN A 149 7.22 11.61 6.81
C GLN A 149 5.77 11.13 6.63
N SER A 150 5.37 10.81 5.41
CA SER A 150 4.09 10.17 5.15
C SER A 150 4.15 8.68 5.48
N VAL A 151 3.09 8.19 6.12
CA VAL A 151 2.99 6.80 6.57
C VAL A 151 1.75 6.15 6.02
N MET A 152 1.88 4.94 5.48
CA MET A 152 0.78 4.14 4.96
C MET A 152 0.39 3.05 5.95
N VAL A 153 -0.92 2.92 6.17
CA VAL A 153 -1.51 1.90 7.02
C VAL A 153 -2.71 1.24 6.33
N PHE A 154 -2.94 -0.03 6.67
CA PHE A 154 -4.16 -0.75 6.32
C PHE A 154 -5.02 -0.92 7.57
N PRO A 155 -6.00 0.00 7.82
CA PRO A 155 -6.71 0.03 9.10
C PRO A 155 -7.61 -1.17 9.34
N GLN A 156 -7.92 -1.96 8.32
CA GLN A 156 -8.68 -3.21 8.45
C GLN A 156 -7.92 -4.26 9.28
N GLY A 157 -6.59 -4.20 9.29
CA GLY A 157 -5.74 -5.09 10.09
C GLY A 157 -5.54 -6.49 9.50
N THR A 158 -6.25 -6.86 8.46
CA THR A 158 -6.09 -8.09 7.68
C THR A 158 -6.55 -7.84 6.24
N THR A 159 -6.27 -8.78 5.35
CA THR A 159 -6.75 -8.74 3.95
C THR A 159 -8.21 -9.13 3.85
N TRP A 160 -8.93 -8.48 2.94
CA TRP A 160 -10.35 -8.72 2.65
C TRP A 160 -10.59 -8.73 1.15
N CYS A 161 -11.15 -9.80 0.62
CA CYS A 161 -11.48 -9.93 -0.81
C CYS A 161 -12.92 -9.56 -1.14
N SER A 162 -13.78 -9.40 -0.11
CA SER A 162 -15.18 -9.03 -0.25
C SER A 162 -15.42 -7.54 -0.02
N VAL A 163 -16.50 -7.01 -0.60
CA VAL A 163 -17.07 -5.69 -0.32
C VAL A 163 -18.22 -5.91 0.67
N PRO A 164 -18.35 -5.11 1.74
CA PRO A 164 -17.64 -3.86 2.05
C PRO A 164 -16.26 -4.02 2.71
N GLY A 165 -15.78 -5.23 2.99
CA GLY A 165 -14.54 -5.48 3.71
C GLY A 165 -14.67 -5.27 5.23
N GLY A 166 -13.52 -5.27 5.94
CA GLY A 166 -13.48 -5.08 7.38
C GLY A 166 -13.59 -3.60 7.80
N THR A 167 -14.00 -3.40 9.04
CA THR A 167 -14.09 -2.05 9.63
C THR A 167 -12.71 -1.45 9.86
N PHE A 168 -12.55 -0.14 9.62
CA PHE A 168 -11.32 0.58 9.90
C PHE A 168 -11.10 0.74 11.41
N ARG A 169 -9.99 0.19 11.90
CA ARG A 169 -9.55 0.31 13.30
C ARG A 169 -9.06 1.73 13.56
N ARG A 170 -9.52 2.33 14.64
CA ARG A 170 -9.35 3.76 14.94
C ARG A 170 -7.98 4.14 15.48
N ALA A 171 -7.17 3.16 15.91
CA ALA A 171 -5.94 3.43 16.67
C ALA A 171 -4.93 4.27 15.88
N THR A 172 -4.65 3.92 14.63
CA THR A 172 -3.68 4.64 13.79
C THR A 172 -4.13 6.05 13.42
N PHE A 173 -5.44 6.32 13.41
CA PHE A 173 -5.96 7.67 13.18
C PHE A 173 -5.64 8.63 14.34
N GLN A 174 -5.43 8.11 15.55
CA GLN A 174 -4.98 8.94 16.67
C GLN A 174 -3.62 9.60 16.35
N ALA A 175 -2.73 8.90 15.65
CA ALA A 175 -1.44 9.47 15.25
C ALA A 175 -1.60 10.71 14.34
N ALA A 176 -2.58 10.70 13.43
CA ALA A 176 -2.87 11.87 12.60
C ALA A 176 -3.43 13.03 13.44
N VAL A 177 -4.34 12.74 14.37
CA VAL A 177 -4.88 13.74 15.31
C VAL A 177 -3.75 14.37 16.14
N ASP A 178 -2.89 13.54 16.74
CA ASP A 178 -1.78 13.98 17.60
C ASP A 178 -0.72 14.79 16.83
N ALA A 179 -0.58 14.53 15.54
CA ALA A 179 0.37 15.23 14.66
C ALA A 179 -0.25 16.45 13.95
N GLY A 180 -1.56 16.65 14.00
CA GLY A 180 -2.25 17.62 13.14
C GLY A 180 -2.08 17.31 11.64
N ALA A 181 -1.90 16.03 11.30
CA ALA A 181 -1.59 15.56 9.96
C ALA A 181 -2.86 15.25 9.15
N PRO A 182 -2.88 15.49 7.83
CA PRO A 182 -3.97 15.08 6.98
C PRO A 182 -4.02 13.55 6.85
N VAL A 183 -5.23 13.02 6.68
CA VAL A 183 -5.50 11.61 6.35
C VAL A 183 -5.90 11.52 4.89
N ARG A 184 -5.20 10.72 4.08
CA ARG A 184 -5.51 10.47 2.67
C ARG A 184 -6.14 9.09 2.52
N PRO A 185 -7.46 8.97 2.30
CA PRO A 185 -8.08 7.71 1.93
C PRO A 185 -7.67 7.32 0.51
N VAL A 186 -7.43 6.03 0.32
CA VAL A 186 -7.02 5.44 -0.97
C VAL A 186 -7.78 4.14 -1.17
N THR A 187 -8.34 3.94 -2.35
CA THR A 187 -8.94 2.67 -2.76
C THR A 187 -8.02 1.92 -3.68
N ILE A 188 -7.89 0.63 -3.45
CA ILE A 188 -7.18 -0.31 -4.32
C ILE A 188 -8.20 -1.33 -4.80
N ASP A 189 -8.30 -1.48 -6.12
CA ASP A 189 -9.12 -2.49 -6.78
C ASP A 189 -8.28 -3.26 -7.81
N TYR A 190 -8.60 -4.55 -7.97
CA TYR A 190 -7.98 -5.39 -8.99
C TYR A 190 -9.00 -5.78 -10.05
N PHE A 191 -8.53 -5.76 -11.30
CA PHE A 191 -9.31 -6.15 -12.47
C PHE A 191 -8.55 -7.20 -13.26
N GLN A 192 -9.28 -8.13 -13.85
CA GLN A 192 -8.75 -9.09 -14.80
C GLN A 192 -9.60 -9.06 -16.06
N HIS A 193 -8.97 -8.90 -17.23
CA HIS A 193 -9.70 -8.69 -18.49
C HIS A 193 -10.71 -7.52 -18.42
N GLY A 194 -10.39 -6.48 -17.66
CA GLY A 194 -11.25 -5.30 -17.49
C GLY A 194 -12.42 -5.45 -16.52
N VAL A 195 -12.64 -6.61 -15.92
CA VAL A 195 -13.69 -6.85 -14.92
C VAL A 195 -13.11 -6.98 -13.51
N PRO A 196 -13.83 -6.57 -12.45
CA PRO A 196 -13.37 -6.73 -11.07
C PRO A 196 -13.02 -8.18 -10.77
N SER A 197 -11.88 -8.39 -10.08
CA SER A 197 -11.34 -9.73 -9.85
C SER A 197 -10.78 -9.90 -8.44
N THR A 198 -10.98 -11.08 -7.87
CA THR A 198 -10.40 -11.52 -6.61
C THR A 198 -9.10 -12.31 -6.79
N VAL A 199 -8.61 -12.48 -8.01
CA VAL A 199 -7.39 -13.27 -8.33
C VAL A 199 -6.17 -12.77 -7.55
N ALA A 200 -6.04 -11.47 -7.33
CA ALA A 200 -4.96 -10.90 -6.53
C ALA A 200 -5.13 -11.13 -5.02
N GLY A 201 -6.34 -11.49 -4.55
CA GLY A 201 -6.64 -11.58 -3.13
C GLY A 201 -5.74 -12.56 -2.39
N PHE A 202 -5.37 -12.22 -1.16
CA PHE A 202 -4.62 -13.10 -0.26
C PHE A 202 -5.57 -13.65 0.80
N LEU A 203 -5.91 -14.92 0.67
CA LEU A 203 -6.98 -15.55 1.43
C LEU A 203 -6.43 -16.36 2.60
N GLY A 204 -6.74 -15.92 3.82
CA GLY A 204 -6.63 -16.69 5.06
C GLY A 204 -5.33 -17.50 5.21
N ASP A 205 -5.48 -18.80 5.21
CA ASP A 205 -4.38 -19.76 5.43
C ASP A 205 -3.57 -20.08 4.16
N GLU A 206 -3.82 -19.37 3.05
CA GLU A 206 -3.06 -19.56 1.82
C GLU A 206 -1.60 -19.16 2.01
N GLY A 207 -0.68 -20.06 1.67
CA GLY A 207 0.75 -19.76 1.66
C GLY A 207 1.13 -18.76 0.54
N PHE A 208 2.10 -17.88 0.82
CA PHE A 208 2.59 -16.87 -0.15
C PHE A 208 2.93 -17.46 -1.53
N ALA A 209 3.53 -18.66 -1.58
CA ALA A 209 3.90 -19.32 -2.84
C ALA A 209 2.69 -19.65 -3.70
N MET A 210 1.57 -20.05 -3.11
CA MET A 210 0.31 -20.33 -3.83
C MET A 210 -0.30 -19.05 -4.38
N SER A 211 -0.36 -17.98 -3.59
CA SER A 211 -0.83 -16.68 -4.04
C SER A 211 0.04 -16.13 -5.18
N LEU A 212 1.36 -16.18 -5.03
CA LEU A 212 2.29 -15.78 -6.09
C LEU A 212 2.06 -16.57 -7.38
N ARG A 213 1.90 -17.91 -7.28
CA ARG A 213 1.60 -18.75 -8.44
C ARG A 213 0.30 -18.34 -9.14
N ARG A 214 -0.76 -18.05 -8.38
CA ARG A 214 -2.04 -17.59 -8.92
C ARG A 214 -1.87 -16.25 -9.64
N VAL A 215 -1.20 -15.28 -9.03
CA VAL A 215 -0.94 -13.96 -9.60
C VAL A 215 -0.08 -14.06 -10.87
N VAL A 216 1.02 -14.81 -10.84
CA VAL A 216 1.89 -15.00 -12.01
C VAL A 216 1.15 -15.70 -13.15
N GLY A 217 0.24 -16.63 -12.83
CA GLY A 217 -0.60 -17.31 -13.80
C GLY A 217 -1.75 -16.48 -14.36
N ALA A 218 -2.09 -15.36 -13.73
CA ALA A 218 -3.18 -14.51 -14.18
C ALA A 218 -2.78 -13.75 -15.47
N GLY A 219 -3.70 -13.72 -16.44
CA GLY A 219 -3.59 -12.88 -17.64
C GLY A 219 -4.27 -11.54 -17.41
N GLU A 220 -3.75 -10.48 -18.04
CA GLU A 220 -4.38 -9.13 -18.08
C GLU A 220 -4.84 -8.62 -16.72
N LEU A 221 -3.99 -8.80 -15.70
CA LEU A 221 -4.25 -8.29 -14.36
C LEU A 221 -3.87 -6.81 -14.29
N SER A 222 -4.78 -5.97 -13.78
CA SER A 222 -4.50 -4.57 -13.48
C SER A 222 -4.88 -4.23 -12.04
N ALA A 223 -4.15 -3.26 -11.47
CA ALA A 223 -4.42 -2.66 -10.18
C ALA A 223 -4.78 -1.19 -10.40
N ARG A 224 -5.95 -0.79 -9.92
CA ARG A 224 -6.37 0.61 -9.91
C ARG A 224 -6.21 1.20 -8.52
N VAL A 225 -5.57 2.37 -8.47
CA VAL A 225 -5.41 3.15 -7.23
C VAL A 225 -6.19 4.45 -7.39
N THR A 226 -7.24 4.61 -6.59
CA THR A 226 -8.04 5.83 -6.54
C THR A 226 -7.70 6.61 -5.28
N THR A 227 -7.29 7.86 -5.42
CA THR A 227 -7.04 8.77 -4.29
C THR A 227 -8.27 9.64 -4.03
N HIS A 228 -8.65 9.75 -2.75
CA HIS A 228 -9.77 10.56 -2.33
C HIS A 228 -9.32 11.88 -1.71
N ARG A 229 -10.26 12.80 -1.50
CA ARG A 229 -9.99 14.07 -0.81
C ARG A 229 -9.34 13.82 0.54
N PRO A 230 -8.29 14.59 0.91
CA PRO A 230 -7.71 14.49 2.23
C PRO A 230 -8.70 14.96 3.29
N LEU A 231 -8.70 14.24 4.41
CA LEU A 231 -9.48 14.57 5.59
C LEU A 231 -8.57 15.29 6.59
N THR A 232 -9.07 16.37 7.18
CA THR A 232 -8.34 17.18 8.17
C THR A 232 -9.25 17.52 9.35
N GLY A 233 -8.68 17.63 10.54
CA GLY A 233 -9.44 17.92 11.75
C GLY A 233 -10.29 16.75 12.25
N GLY A 234 -11.08 16.97 13.28
CA GLY A 234 -11.91 15.95 13.90
C GLY A 234 -11.16 15.02 14.84
N ASP A 235 -11.89 14.07 15.41
CA ASP A 235 -11.35 13.02 16.26
C ASP A 235 -11.04 11.73 15.46
N ARG A 236 -10.32 10.79 16.08
CA ARG A 236 -9.96 9.51 15.45
C ARG A 236 -11.17 8.68 15.01
N ARG A 237 -12.34 8.87 15.60
CA ARG A 237 -13.56 8.12 15.28
C ARG A 237 -14.20 8.66 14.01
N SER A 238 -14.33 9.97 13.91
CA SER A 238 -14.86 10.66 12.72
C SER A 238 -13.95 10.43 11.51
N LEU A 239 -12.63 10.62 11.65
CA LEU A 239 -11.66 10.38 10.59
C LEU A 239 -11.70 8.94 10.08
N ALA A 240 -11.76 7.94 10.97
CA ALA A 240 -11.83 6.54 10.57
C ALA A 240 -13.14 6.23 9.82
N ALA A 241 -14.28 6.76 10.29
CA ALA A 241 -15.57 6.56 9.66
C ALA A 241 -15.65 7.23 8.28
N GLU A 242 -15.13 8.45 8.15
CA GLU A 242 -15.10 9.18 6.87
C GLU A 242 -14.17 8.52 5.86
N ALA A 243 -12.97 8.13 6.29
CA ALA A 243 -12.03 7.41 5.45
C ALA A 243 -12.61 6.07 4.98
N GLN A 244 -13.28 5.33 5.87
CA GLN A 244 -13.93 4.07 5.48
C GLN A 244 -15.05 4.30 4.47
N ARG A 245 -15.88 5.32 4.64
CA ARG A 245 -16.94 5.65 3.67
C ARG A 245 -16.37 6.00 2.30
N ALA A 246 -15.32 6.83 2.25
CA ALA A 246 -14.66 7.20 1.00
C ALA A 246 -14.10 5.96 0.27
N VAL A 247 -13.39 5.08 0.98
CA VAL A 247 -12.80 3.86 0.42
C VAL A 247 -13.88 2.86 -0.01
N SER A 248 -14.92 2.63 0.82
CA SER A 248 -15.95 1.63 0.51
C SER A 248 -16.90 2.09 -0.60
N GLY A 249 -17.17 3.40 -0.70
CA GLY A 249 -18.09 3.95 -1.70
C GLY A 249 -17.54 3.94 -3.13
N SER A 250 -16.24 3.82 -3.30
CA SER A 250 -15.59 3.80 -4.62
C SER A 250 -15.13 2.41 -5.07
N ARG A 251 -15.21 1.39 -4.20
CA ARG A 251 -14.77 0.04 -4.56
C ARG A 251 -15.66 -0.61 -5.61
N ALA A 252 -15.03 -1.16 -6.64
CA ALA A 252 -15.70 -2.00 -7.60
C ALA A 252 -16.19 -3.30 -6.93
N PRO A 253 -17.44 -3.73 -7.14
CA PRO A 253 -17.92 -5.01 -6.63
C PRO A 253 -17.14 -6.14 -7.31
N ALA A 254 -16.38 -6.91 -6.54
CA ALA A 254 -15.81 -8.15 -7.04
C ALA A 254 -16.91 -9.21 -7.06
N HIS A 255 -17.16 -9.80 -8.20
CA HIS A 255 -18.06 -10.94 -8.29
C HIS A 255 -17.39 -12.15 -7.63
N ALA A 256 -18.15 -12.81 -6.74
CA ALA A 256 -17.75 -14.05 -6.12
C ALA A 256 -17.71 -15.18 -7.15
#